data_dde5120a73c8efa816ce8d0ac1ba988c
#
_entry.id   dde5120a73c8efa816ce8d0ac1ba988c
#
_cell.length_a   1.000
_cell.length_b   1.000
_cell.length_c   1.000
_cell.angle_alpha   90.00
_cell.angle_beta   90.00
_cell.angle_gamma   90.00
#
_symmetry.space_group_name_H-M   'P 1'
#
loop_
_entity.id
_entity.type
_entity.pdbx_description
1 polymer ?
#
loop_
_entity_poly.entity_id
_entity_poly.type
_entity_poly.pdbx_seq_one_letter_code
_entity_poly.pdbx_strand_id
1 'polypeptide(L)'
;MQIKDFEECLQLRIGEVNCKGSNDEKKVVYKGIKGERASKMKRLFTSIGDYGMESYKTSLVLPTVEKFGYLGEEKLGSEIKVNNNNVSHAFRLGAIDKVGKKNYILTEIGNEIKINPDKFSKIFKEQMLKYSIYNDEEGNFIFPYRTWLKVLKEVKCIRKIDFLYCLYPLRDTSELTIDCVVENIKMLQETYKKPEVLSDENRQKVLEILNQKFDVDYGFQDVWTTKTACYNQWRYFMNHLSEFTDAVEISKDKGSVLLASGGAVNISDMLSNTKNIEDYTTFEEMRSNYKKI
;
A
#
# COMPACT_ATOMS: atom_id res chain seq x y z
N MET A 1 1.80 17.85 25.22
CA MET A 1 1.45 16.57 25.88
C MET A 1 2.73 15.96 26.41
N GLN A 2 2.79 15.63 27.69
CA GLN A 2 3.93 14.91 28.25
C GLN A 2 3.82 13.42 27.88
N ILE A 3 4.93 12.68 27.89
CA ILE A 3 4.92 11.25 27.57
C ILE A 3 4.03 10.47 28.51
N LYS A 4 4.03 10.83 29.79
CA LYS A 4 3.16 10.20 30.79
C LYS A 4 1.68 10.33 30.42
N ASP A 5 1.26 11.51 29.94
CA ASP A 5 -0.11 11.73 29.47
C ASP A 5 -0.44 10.90 28.23
N PHE A 6 0.53 10.70 27.35
CA PHE A 6 0.38 9.84 26.18
C PHE A 6 0.23 8.37 26.56
N GLU A 7 1.08 7.88 27.46
CA GLU A 7 1.06 6.51 27.95
C GLU A 7 -0.25 6.19 28.67
N GLU A 8 -0.71 7.07 29.56
CA GLU A 8 -1.98 6.92 30.27
C GLU A 8 -3.17 6.93 29.29
N CYS A 9 -3.21 7.88 28.35
CA CYS A 9 -4.28 7.93 27.33
C CYS A 9 -4.29 6.68 26.45
N LEU A 10 -3.14 6.19 26.04
CA LEU A 10 -3.05 5.01 25.20
C LEU A 10 -3.48 3.73 25.96
N GLN A 11 -3.09 3.61 27.22
CA GLN A 11 -3.49 2.48 28.08
C GLN A 11 -4.99 2.48 28.37
N LEU A 12 -5.57 3.62 28.69
CA LEU A 12 -7.01 3.75 28.91
C LEU A 12 -7.82 3.31 27.68
N ARG A 13 -7.35 3.67 26.47
CA ARG A 13 -8.06 3.35 25.23
C ARG A 13 -7.82 1.95 24.69
N ILE A 14 -6.81 1.22 25.19
CA ILE A 14 -6.58 -0.20 24.83
C ILE A 14 -7.83 -1.05 25.09
N GLY A 15 -8.59 -0.75 26.14
CA GLY A 15 -9.84 -1.43 26.49
C GLY A 15 -11.09 -0.96 25.72
N GLU A 16 -11.02 0.22 25.08
CA GLU A 16 -12.19 0.91 24.49
C GLU A 16 -12.28 0.78 22.96
N VAL A 17 -11.26 0.26 22.28
CA VAL A 17 -11.32 0.08 20.82
C VAL A 17 -12.27 -1.07 20.50
N ASN A 18 -13.53 -0.71 20.28
CA ASN A 18 -14.59 -1.61 19.87
C ASN A 18 -14.55 -1.85 18.36
N CYS A 19 -13.57 -2.63 17.88
CA CYS A 19 -13.73 -3.21 16.57
C CYS A 19 -14.98 -4.10 16.57
N LYS A 20 -15.75 -4.08 15.51
CA LYS A 20 -16.84 -5.04 15.32
C LYS A 20 -16.20 -6.42 15.22
N GLY A 21 -16.46 -7.30 16.17
CA GLY A 21 -15.89 -8.65 16.21
C GLY A 21 -15.40 -9.09 17.60
N SER A 22 -15.05 -10.36 17.71
CA SER A 22 -14.53 -10.93 18.94
C SER A 22 -13.10 -10.45 19.25
N ASN A 23 -12.65 -10.62 20.51
CA ASN A 23 -11.26 -10.29 20.88
C ASN A 23 -10.23 -11.11 20.09
N ASP A 24 -10.61 -12.30 19.61
CA ASP A 24 -9.74 -13.14 18.80
C ASP A 24 -9.62 -12.63 17.36
N GLU A 25 -10.71 -12.10 16.78
CA GLU A 25 -10.70 -11.45 15.47
C GLU A 25 -9.86 -10.17 15.46
N LYS A 26 -9.89 -9.39 16.55
CA LYS A 26 -9.04 -8.19 16.69
C LYS A 26 -7.54 -8.50 16.64
N LYS A 27 -7.12 -9.65 17.13
CA LYS A 27 -5.72 -10.09 17.08
C LYS A 27 -5.26 -10.49 15.69
N VAL A 28 -6.18 -10.88 14.80
CA VAL A 28 -5.86 -11.33 13.45
C VAL A 28 -5.33 -10.18 12.58
N VAL A 29 -5.83 -8.95 12.76
CA VAL A 29 -5.42 -7.76 11.96
C VAL A 29 -3.90 -7.53 12.00
N TYR A 30 -3.28 -7.79 13.14
CA TYR A 30 -1.84 -7.56 13.35
C TYR A 30 -1.04 -8.86 13.52
N LYS A 31 -1.66 -10.02 13.33
CA LYS A 31 -1.03 -11.33 13.49
C LYS A 31 0.14 -11.51 12.51
N GLY A 32 1.24 -12.03 13.02
CA GLY A 32 2.38 -12.44 12.19
C GLY A 32 3.54 -11.44 12.14
N ILE A 33 3.49 -10.32 12.88
CA ILE A 33 4.62 -9.39 13.00
C ILE A 33 5.37 -9.55 14.33
N LYS A 34 4.77 -10.20 15.31
CA LYS A 34 5.34 -10.38 16.65
C LYS A 34 6.65 -11.16 16.59
N GLY A 35 7.71 -10.61 17.18
CA GLY A 35 9.02 -11.23 17.30
C GLY A 35 9.91 -11.21 16.06
N GLU A 36 9.42 -10.73 14.89
CA GLU A 36 10.24 -10.57 13.69
C GLU A 36 10.58 -9.10 13.46
N ARG A 37 11.87 -8.82 13.16
CA ARG A 37 12.25 -7.46 12.76
C ARG A 37 11.51 -7.06 11.50
N ALA A 38 10.92 -5.88 11.52
CA ALA A 38 10.17 -5.30 10.41
C ALA A 38 10.88 -5.41 9.05
N SER A 39 12.23 -5.41 9.04
CA SER A 39 13.06 -5.55 7.83
C SER A 39 13.12 -6.98 7.26
N LYS A 40 12.73 -8.01 8.02
CA LYS A 40 12.84 -9.43 7.60
C LYS A 40 11.52 -10.05 7.17
N MET A 41 10.41 -9.39 7.41
CA MET A 41 9.09 -9.94 7.13
C MET A 41 8.70 -9.84 5.66
N LYS A 42 8.05 -10.89 5.15
CA LYS A 42 7.29 -10.81 3.90
C LYS A 42 6.10 -9.88 4.13
N ARG A 43 6.18 -8.68 3.59
CA ARG A 43 5.12 -7.68 3.71
C ARG A 43 4.11 -7.87 2.60
N LEU A 44 2.85 -7.94 2.97
CA LEU A 44 1.73 -8.10 2.05
C LEU A 44 1.15 -6.76 1.62
N PHE A 45 1.07 -5.80 2.55
CA PHE A 45 0.60 -4.45 2.22
C PHE A 45 1.72 -3.63 1.56
N THR A 46 1.97 -3.89 0.28
CA THR A 46 3.03 -3.25 -0.50
C THR A 46 2.49 -2.55 -1.75
N SER A 47 3.20 -1.53 -2.21
CA SER A 47 2.85 -0.81 -3.43
C SER A 47 3.16 -1.60 -4.71
N ILE A 48 2.50 -1.22 -5.81
CA ILE A 48 2.70 -1.80 -7.14
C ILE A 48 4.13 -1.59 -7.68
N GLY A 49 4.81 -0.54 -7.25
CA GLY A 49 6.16 -0.20 -7.70
C GLY A 49 6.83 0.84 -6.80
N ASP A 50 8.09 1.15 -7.09
CA ASP A 50 8.99 1.90 -6.22
C ASP A 50 9.09 3.40 -6.52
N TYR A 51 8.41 3.91 -7.57
CA TYR A 51 8.58 5.28 -8.04
C TYR A 51 7.24 6.00 -8.20
N GLY A 52 7.29 7.33 -8.19
CA GLY A 52 6.16 8.15 -8.61
C GLY A 52 5.79 7.82 -10.08
N MET A 53 4.56 8.10 -10.47
CA MET A 53 4.00 7.63 -11.74
C MET A 53 4.86 8.02 -12.95
N GLU A 54 5.34 9.25 -13.04
CA GLU A 54 6.11 9.69 -14.19
C GLU A 54 7.45 8.95 -14.34
N SER A 55 8.17 8.77 -13.23
CA SER A 55 9.40 7.95 -13.23
C SER A 55 9.10 6.49 -13.48
N TYR A 56 7.98 5.99 -12.99
CA TYR A 56 7.53 4.62 -13.21
C TYR A 56 7.22 4.38 -14.68
N LYS A 57 6.48 5.30 -15.31
CA LYS A 57 6.20 5.29 -16.75
C LYS A 57 7.47 5.31 -17.57
N THR A 58 8.27 6.35 -17.44
CA THR A 58 9.37 6.67 -18.36
C THR A 58 10.61 5.80 -18.16
N SER A 59 10.91 5.46 -16.91
CA SER A 59 12.18 4.77 -16.58
C SER A 59 12.04 3.27 -16.43
N LEU A 60 10.83 2.76 -16.20
CA LEU A 60 10.62 1.36 -15.86
C LEU A 60 9.66 0.63 -16.79
N VAL A 61 8.45 1.14 -16.95
CA VAL A 61 7.39 0.41 -17.68
C VAL A 61 7.52 0.55 -19.18
N LEU A 62 7.60 1.78 -19.69
CA LEU A 62 7.67 2.00 -21.15
C LEU A 62 8.88 1.31 -21.79
N PRO A 63 10.12 1.47 -21.30
CA PRO A 63 11.25 0.76 -21.88
C PRO A 63 11.09 -0.77 -21.86
N THR A 64 10.45 -1.30 -20.81
CA THR A 64 10.18 -2.74 -20.71
C THR A 64 9.15 -3.16 -21.74
N VAL A 65 8.04 -2.44 -21.86
CA VAL A 65 6.95 -2.72 -22.81
C VAL A 65 7.44 -2.56 -24.25
N GLU A 66 8.20 -1.51 -24.54
CA GLU A 66 8.81 -1.31 -25.86
C GLU A 66 9.72 -2.47 -26.24
N LYS A 67 10.56 -2.91 -25.32
CA LYS A 67 11.46 -4.04 -25.54
C LYS A 67 10.71 -5.32 -25.85
N PHE A 68 9.74 -5.72 -25.03
CA PHE A 68 8.97 -6.94 -25.29
C PHE A 68 8.11 -6.84 -26.54
N GLY A 69 7.65 -5.65 -26.90
CA GLY A 69 6.94 -5.43 -28.15
C GLY A 69 7.78 -5.59 -29.41
N TYR A 70 9.10 -5.39 -29.31
CA TYR A 70 10.04 -5.53 -30.44
C TYR A 70 10.56 -6.95 -30.62
N LEU A 71 10.71 -7.70 -29.56
CA LEU A 71 11.49 -8.93 -29.59
C LEU A 71 10.64 -10.18 -29.74
N GLY A 72 9.31 -10.10 -29.80
CA GLY A 72 8.42 -11.27 -29.86
C GLY A 72 9.14 -12.48 -29.26
N GLU A 73 8.67 -13.20 -28.36
CA GLU A 73 9.21 -14.40 -27.69
C GLU A 73 10.76 -14.62 -27.61
N GLU A 74 11.58 -13.88 -28.35
CA GLU A 74 13.01 -14.05 -28.40
C GLU A 74 13.76 -13.20 -27.38
N LYS A 75 14.51 -13.89 -26.56
CA LYS A 75 15.61 -13.49 -25.68
C LYS A 75 15.71 -11.98 -25.41
N LEU A 76 15.61 -11.62 -24.17
CA LEU A 76 16.14 -10.38 -23.60
C LEU A 76 17.59 -10.15 -24.08
N GLY A 77 17.73 -9.74 -25.33
CA GLY A 77 19.00 -9.50 -25.99
C GLY A 77 19.65 -8.21 -25.48
N SER A 78 20.92 -8.14 -25.59
CA SER A 78 21.92 -7.31 -24.94
C SER A 78 21.85 -5.79 -25.15
N GLU A 79 20.94 -5.23 -25.92
CA GLU A 79 21.04 -3.82 -26.33
C GLU A 79 20.26 -2.81 -25.48
N ILE A 80 19.15 -3.21 -24.85
CA ILE A 80 18.47 -2.38 -23.87
C ILE A 80 18.63 -3.04 -22.50
N LYS A 81 19.34 -2.38 -21.59
CA LYS A 81 19.52 -2.85 -20.20
C LYS A 81 18.22 -2.73 -19.39
N VAL A 82 17.28 -3.61 -19.64
CA VAL A 82 16.13 -3.79 -18.75
C VAL A 82 16.60 -4.66 -17.59
N ASN A 83 16.67 -4.09 -16.40
CA ASN A 83 17.06 -4.83 -15.20
C ASN A 83 15.86 -5.61 -14.63
N ASN A 84 16.14 -6.51 -13.69
CA ASN A 84 15.10 -7.34 -13.06
C ASN A 84 13.99 -6.51 -12.36
N ASN A 85 14.33 -5.30 -11.87
CA ASN A 85 13.35 -4.43 -11.25
C ASN A 85 12.34 -3.92 -12.28
N ASN A 86 12.78 -3.49 -13.46
CA ASN A 86 11.91 -3.04 -14.53
C ASN A 86 10.90 -4.12 -14.93
N VAL A 87 11.39 -5.36 -15.10
CA VAL A 87 10.54 -6.53 -15.40
C VAL A 87 9.54 -6.77 -14.28
N SER A 88 9.99 -6.72 -13.02
CA SER A 88 9.11 -6.89 -11.85
C SER A 88 8.01 -5.83 -11.78
N HIS A 89 8.34 -4.58 -12.08
CA HIS A 89 7.35 -3.48 -12.09
C HIS A 89 6.33 -3.63 -13.22
N ALA A 90 6.77 -3.92 -14.43
CA ALA A 90 5.86 -4.15 -15.55
C ALA A 90 4.94 -5.37 -15.31
N PHE A 91 5.48 -6.42 -14.68
CA PHE A 91 4.70 -7.59 -14.27
C PHE A 91 3.66 -7.26 -13.20
N ARG A 92 4.03 -6.50 -12.17
CA ARG A 92 3.10 -6.04 -11.12
C ARG A 92 2.01 -5.14 -11.67
N LEU A 93 2.33 -4.28 -12.63
CA LEU A 93 1.33 -3.46 -13.32
C LEU A 93 0.39 -4.31 -14.20
N GLY A 94 0.74 -5.53 -14.50
CA GLY A 94 -0.02 -6.38 -15.41
C GLY A 94 0.28 -6.15 -16.90
N ALA A 95 1.30 -5.34 -17.22
CA ALA A 95 1.66 -5.02 -18.60
C ALA A 95 2.38 -6.19 -19.32
N ILE A 96 3.03 -7.04 -18.58
CA ILE A 96 3.66 -8.27 -19.10
C ILE A 96 3.22 -9.48 -18.28
N ASP A 97 3.30 -10.65 -18.91
CA ASP A 97 3.11 -11.93 -18.23
C ASP A 97 4.25 -12.89 -18.53
N LYS A 98 4.45 -13.86 -17.63
CA LYS A 98 5.52 -14.83 -17.73
C LYS A 98 5.04 -16.06 -18.48
N VAL A 99 5.78 -16.47 -19.51
CA VAL A 99 5.55 -17.71 -20.26
C VAL A 99 6.76 -18.62 -20.06
N GLY A 100 6.55 -19.75 -19.38
CA GLY A 100 7.67 -20.66 -19.03
C GLY A 100 8.64 -20.06 -18.03
N LYS A 101 9.91 -20.50 -18.09
CA LYS A 101 10.90 -20.14 -17.06
C LYS A 101 11.53 -18.74 -17.23
N LYS A 102 11.69 -18.27 -18.47
CA LYS A 102 12.47 -17.04 -18.77
C LYS A 102 11.81 -16.10 -19.80
N ASN A 103 10.69 -16.47 -20.38
CA ASN A 103 10.05 -15.68 -21.42
C ASN A 103 8.91 -14.83 -20.85
N TYR A 104 8.69 -13.68 -21.46
CA TYR A 104 7.61 -12.77 -21.13
C TYR A 104 6.89 -12.36 -22.40
N ILE A 105 5.59 -12.15 -22.30
CA ILE A 105 4.74 -11.62 -23.37
C ILE A 105 4.04 -10.35 -22.90
N LEU A 106 3.67 -9.48 -23.83
CA LEU A 106 2.76 -8.38 -23.55
C LEU A 106 1.35 -8.92 -23.30
N THR A 107 0.71 -8.34 -22.30
CA THR A 107 -0.73 -8.51 -22.03
C THR A 107 -1.55 -7.52 -22.87
N GLU A 108 -2.88 -7.55 -22.76
CA GLU A 108 -3.73 -6.51 -23.36
C GLU A 108 -3.34 -5.12 -22.86
N ILE A 109 -3.10 -4.99 -21.54
CA ILE A 109 -2.63 -3.75 -20.92
C ILE A 109 -1.27 -3.31 -21.48
N GLY A 110 -0.33 -4.24 -21.60
CA GLY A 110 0.98 -3.94 -22.18
C GLY A 110 0.90 -3.47 -23.62
N ASN A 111 0.05 -4.09 -24.42
CA ASN A 111 -0.21 -3.67 -25.79
C ASN A 111 -0.87 -2.29 -25.86
N GLU A 112 -1.85 -2.02 -25.00
CA GLU A 112 -2.50 -0.69 -24.96
C GLU A 112 -1.52 0.41 -24.56
N ILE A 113 -0.66 0.17 -23.55
CA ILE A 113 0.39 1.12 -23.14
C ILE A 113 1.36 1.38 -24.30
N LYS A 114 1.71 0.34 -25.07
CA LYS A 114 2.61 0.46 -26.22
C LYS A 114 2.01 1.29 -27.35
N ILE A 115 0.75 1.03 -27.69
CA ILE A 115 0.04 1.70 -28.79
C ILE A 115 -0.35 3.12 -28.42
N ASN A 116 -0.79 3.33 -27.16
CA ASN A 116 -1.32 4.58 -26.65
C ASN A 116 -0.62 5.00 -25.33
N PRO A 117 0.65 5.43 -25.38
CA PRO A 117 1.40 5.80 -24.16
C PRO A 117 0.73 6.92 -23.35
N ASP A 118 -0.05 7.78 -23.99
CA ASP A 118 -0.77 8.89 -23.33
C ASP A 118 -1.88 8.38 -22.38
N LYS A 119 -2.37 7.17 -22.58
CA LYS A 119 -3.34 6.54 -21.69
C LYS A 119 -2.71 5.94 -20.42
N PHE A 120 -1.38 5.99 -20.28
CA PHE A 120 -0.68 5.37 -19.17
C PHE A 120 -1.23 5.80 -17.81
N SER A 121 -1.47 7.09 -17.60
CA SER A 121 -2.00 7.61 -16.33
C SER A 121 -3.34 6.99 -15.97
N LYS A 122 -4.25 6.88 -16.95
CA LYS A 122 -5.55 6.23 -16.75
C LYS A 122 -5.40 4.75 -16.41
N ILE A 123 -4.62 4.03 -17.23
CA ILE A 123 -4.37 2.60 -17.03
C ILE A 123 -3.72 2.36 -15.64
N PHE A 124 -2.76 3.20 -15.25
CA PHE A 124 -2.08 3.06 -13.97
C PHE A 124 -3.04 3.22 -12.79
N LYS A 125 -3.95 4.21 -12.83
CA LYS A 125 -5.00 4.40 -11.81
C LYS A 125 -5.94 3.20 -11.72
N GLU A 126 -6.40 2.69 -12.85
CA GLU A 126 -7.26 1.51 -12.90
C GLU A 126 -6.54 0.28 -12.35
N GLN A 127 -5.27 0.09 -12.70
CA GLN A 127 -4.47 -1.01 -12.18
C GLN A 127 -4.15 -0.90 -10.69
N MET A 128 -3.97 0.31 -10.16
CA MET A 128 -3.88 0.50 -8.70
C MET A 128 -5.13 -0.01 -7.99
N LEU A 129 -6.32 0.30 -8.52
CA LEU A 129 -7.59 -0.15 -7.94
C LEU A 129 -7.80 -1.67 -8.08
N LYS A 130 -7.25 -2.29 -9.11
CA LYS A 130 -7.26 -3.74 -9.33
C LYS A 130 -6.12 -4.47 -8.57
N TYR A 131 -5.09 -3.75 -8.13
CA TYR A 131 -3.91 -4.36 -7.55
C TYR A 131 -4.22 -5.13 -6.27
N SER A 132 -3.85 -6.40 -6.30
CA SER A 132 -4.03 -7.32 -5.18
C SER A 132 -2.80 -8.21 -5.00
N ILE A 133 -2.61 -8.68 -3.79
CA ILE A 133 -1.56 -9.61 -3.40
C ILE A 133 -2.23 -10.82 -2.78
N TYR A 134 -1.93 -12.01 -3.27
CA TYR A 134 -2.43 -13.23 -2.68
C TYR A 134 -1.60 -13.62 -1.46
N ASN A 135 -2.26 -13.84 -0.35
CA ASN A 135 -1.67 -14.34 0.88
C ASN A 135 -1.82 -15.86 0.93
N ASP A 136 -0.76 -16.57 0.55
CA ASP A 136 -0.75 -18.04 0.49
C ASP A 136 -0.96 -18.70 1.86
N GLU A 137 -0.63 -18.00 2.97
CA GLU A 137 -0.73 -18.55 4.31
C GLU A 137 -2.17 -18.58 4.83
N GLU A 138 -2.97 -17.58 4.44
CA GLU A 138 -4.36 -17.43 4.90
C GLU A 138 -5.39 -17.64 3.78
N GLY A 139 -4.94 -17.84 2.54
CA GLY A 139 -5.80 -18.09 1.40
C GLY A 139 -6.68 -16.90 0.99
N ASN A 140 -6.25 -15.66 1.29
CA ASN A 140 -7.02 -14.45 1.03
C ASN A 140 -6.25 -13.47 0.13
N PHE A 141 -6.98 -12.49 -0.42
CA PHE A 141 -6.41 -11.39 -1.19
C PHE A 141 -6.27 -10.14 -0.33
N ILE A 142 -5.15 -9.45 -0.50
CA ILE A 142 -4.88 -8.13 0.09
C ILE A 142 -5.02 -7.08 -1.02
N PHE A 143 -5.83 -6.04 -0.80
CA PHE A 143 -6.09 -4.95 -1.75
C PHE A 143 -5.54 -3.61 -1.23
N PRO A 144 -4.23 -3.32 -1.34
CA PRO A 144 -3.60 -2.22 -0.64
C PRO A 144 -4.18 -0.83 -0.98
N TYR A 145 -4.33 -0.51 -2.26
CA TYR A 145 -4.82 0.82 -2.67
C TYR A 145 -6.30 1.02 -2.33
N ARG A 146 -7.13 0.00 -2.54
CA ARG A 146 -8.56 0.05 -2.18
C ARG A 146 -8.73 0.25 -0.68
N THR A 147 -8.00 -0.51 0.13
CA THR A 147 -8.00 -0.38 1.58
C THR A 147 -7.56 1.00 2.02
N TRP A 148 -6.47 1.53 1.44
CA TRP A 148 -6.03 2.87 1.76
C TRP A 148 -7.10 3.93 1.46
N LEU A 149 -7.73 3.86 0.29
CA LEU A 149 -8.79 4.79 -0.10
C LEU A 149 -10.05 4.65 0.79
N LYS A 150 -10.47 3.42 1.11
CA LYS A 150 -11.57 3.16 2.06
C LYS A 150 -11.28 3.81 3.42
N VAL A 151 -10.09 3.55 3.97
CA VAL A 151 -9.65 4.12 5.24
C VAL A 151 -9.57 5.65 5.17
N LEU A 152 -8.95 6.21 4.13
CA LEU A 152 -8.83 7.67 3.95
C LEU A 152 -10.22 8.35 3.91
N LYS A 153 -11.18 7.74 3.24
CA LYS A 153 -12.56 8.24 3.21
C LYS A 153 -13.15 8.41 4.61
N GLU A 154 -12.85 7.52 5.53
CA GLU A 154 -13.39 7.53 6.91
C GLU A 154 -12.60 8.43 7.87
N VAL A 155 -11.25 8.35 7.81
CA VAL A 155 -10.39 9.09 8.77
C VAL A 155 -10.00 10.50 8.30
N LYS A 156 -10.23 10.84 7.00
CA LYS A 156 -9.95 12.13 6.35
C LYS A 156 -8.47 12.49 6.22
N CYS A 157 -7.61 11.89 7.00
CA CYS A 157 -6.17 12.11 7.02
C CYS A 157 -5.47 10.81 7.40
N ILE A 158 -4.38 10.47 6.71
CA ILE A 158 -3.48 9.38 7.08
C ILE A 158 -2.07 9.96 7.19
N ARG A 159 -1.47 9.88 8.37
CA ARG A 159 -0.08 10.29 8.62
C ARG A 159 0.86 9.10 8.44
N LYS A 160 2.16 9.36 8.28
CA LYS A 160 3.17 8.29 8.20
C LYS A 160 3.05 7.29 9.37
N ILE A 161 2.85 7.79 10.59
CA ILE A 161 2.73 6.93 11.78
C ILE A 161 1.46 6.07 11.72
N ASP A 162 0.35 6.63 11.27
CA ASP A 162 -0.90 5.89 11.08
C ASP A 162 -0.73 4.77 10.05
N PHE A 163 -0.02 5.05 8.95
CA PHE A 163 0.31 4.03 7.95
C PHE A 163 1.18 2.92 8.54
N LEU A 164 2.26 3.26 9.23
CA LEU A 164 3.22 2.27 9.73
C LEU A 164 2.59 1.32 10.75
N TYR A 165 1.74 1.81 11.63
CA TYR A 165 1.17 1.01 12.70
C TYR A 165 -0.18 0.37 12.35
N CYS A 166 -0.97 0.97 11.46
CA CYS A 166 -2.32 0.52 11.20
C CYS A 166 -2.54 -0.09 9.81
N LEU A 167 -1.76 0.30 8.79
CA LEU A 167 -1.93 -0.20 7.42
C LEU A 167 -0.82 -1.15 6.99
N TYR A 168 0.43 -0.76 7.17
CA TYR A 168 1.57 -1.52 6.67
C TYR A 168 1.69 -2.95 7.23
N PRO A 169 1.26 -3.24 8.47
CA PRO A 169 1.27 -4.60 9.00
C PRO A 169 0.15 -5.51 8.50
N LEU A 170 -0.82 -5.01 7.74
CA LEU A 170 -2.03 -5.77 7.39
C LEU A 170 -1.73 -7.05 6.60
N ARG A 171 -2.43 -8.11 6.95
CA ARG A 171 -2.46 -9.41 6.27
C ARG A 171 -3.86 -9.78 5.80
N ASP A 172 -4.84 -8.95 6.10
CA ASP A 172 -6.22 -9.05 5.69
C ASP A 172 -6.78 -7.66 5.38
N THR A 173 -7.72 -7.57 4.45
CA THR A 173 -8.38 -6.32 4.04
C THR A 173 -9.90 -6.48 3.98
N SER A 174 -10.45 -7.40 4.78
CA SER A 174 -11.91 -7.52 4.99
C SER A 174 -12.51 -6.24 5.59
N GLU A 175 -13.81 -6.07 5.45
CA GLU A 175 -14.52 -4.92 6.02
C GLU A 175 -14.34 -4.81 7.54
N LEU A 176 -14.34 -5.95 8.26
CA LEU A 176 -14.06 -5.99 9.69
C LEU A 176 -12.66 -5.45 10.02
N THR A 177 -11.65 -5.85 9.25
CA THR A 177 -10.29 -5.36 9.39
C THR A 177 -10.20 -3.87 9.12
N ILE A 178 -10.89 -3.38 8.08
CA ILE A 178 -10.93 -1.96 7.73
C ILE A 178 -11.56 -1.13 8.85
N ASP A 179 -12.69 -1.58 9.41
CA ASP A 179 -13.34 -0.93 10.57
C ASP A 179 -12.37 -0.81 11.75
N CYS A 180 -11.64 -1.89 12.07
CA CYS A 180 -10.61 -1.88 13.13
C CYS A 180 -9.47 -0.90 12.85
N VAL A 181 -9.00 -0.84 11.61
CA VAL A 181 -7.94 0.09 11.18
C VAL A 181 -8.40 1.53 11.33
N VAL A 182 -9.62 1.85 10.92
CA VAL A 182 -10.23 3.18 11.06
C VAL A 182 -10.29 3.62 12.52
N GLU A 183 -10.77 2.75 13.41
CA GLU A 183 -10.84 3.04 14.85
C GLU A 183 -9.45 3.23 15.46
N ASN A 184 -8.48 2.38 15.13
CA ASN A 184 -7.11 2.50 15.58
C ASN A 184 -6.44 3.80 15.11
N ILE A 185 -6.65 4.20 13.85
CA ILE A 185 -6.13 5.48 13.34
C ILE A 185 -6.77 6.66 14.06
N LYS A 186 -8.09 6.66 14.26
CA LYS A 186 -8.77 7.73 15.01
C LYS A 186 -8.22 7.85 16.43
N MET A 187 -8.08 6.73 17.14
CA MET A 187 -7.47 6.69 18.46
C MET A 187 -6.04 7.25 18.45
N LEU A 188 -5.22 6.83 17.48
CA LEU A 188 -3.83 7.27 17.36
C LEU A 188 -3.75 8.77 17.06
N GLN A 189 -4.66 9.31 16.24
CA GLN A 189 -4.72 10.73 15.91
C GLN A 189 -5.16 11.59 17.11
N GLU A 190 -6.10 11.11 17.91
CA GLU A 190 -6.55 11.80 19.12
C GLU A 190 -5.48 11.79 20.20
N THR A 191 -4.80 10.67 20.37
CA THR A 191 -3.78 10.48 21.43
C THR A 191 -2.45 11.14 21.06
N TYR A 192 -2.05 11.03 19.78
CA TYR A 192 -0.74 11.44 19.31
C TYR A 192 -0.83 12.56 18.28
N LYS A 193 -0.93 13.81 18.77
CA LYS A 193 -1.22 14.97 17.90
C LYS A 193 -0.01 15.56 17.20
N LYS A 194 1.19 15.52 17.79
CA LYS A 194 2.42 16.13 17.23
C LYS A 194 3.68 15.33 17.59
N PRO A 195 4.14 14.44 16.70
CA PRO A 195 5.34 13.63 16.92
C PRO A 195 6.67 14.40 16.86
N GLU A 196 6.70 15.50 16.16
CA GLU A 196 7.93 16.14 15.71
C GLU A 196 8.70 16.91 16.80
N VAL A 197 8.09 17.12 17.95
CA VAL A 197 8.66 17.94 19.05
C VAL A 197 9.31 17.10 20.16
N LEU A 198 9.39 15.78 19.96
CA LEU A 198 9.95 14.90 20.98
C LEU A 198 11.47 14.77 20.86
N SER A 199 12.17 14.76 22.00
CA SER A 199 13.57 14.32 22.08
C SER A 199 13.69 12.87 21.62
N ASP A 200 14.89 12.43 21.22
CA ASP A 200 15.09 11.03 20.78
C ASP A 200 14.79 10.02 21.88
N GLU A 201 15.06 10.36 23.16
CA GLU A 201 14.66 9.51 24.28
C GLU A 201 13.14 9.33 24.34
N ASN A 202 12.40 10.41 24.15
CA ASN A 202 10.95 10.38 24.16
C ASN A 202 10.37 9.67 22.94
N ARG A 203 11.01 9.81 21.77
CA ARG A 203 10.66 9.04 20.56
C ARG A 203 10.86 7.54 20.79
N GLN A 204 11.92 7.15 21.50
CA GLN A 204 12.16 5.76 21.83
C GLN A 204 11.06 5.21 22.74
N LYS A 205 10.65 5.94 23.78
CA LYS A 205 9.54 5.52 24.65
C LYS A 205 8.21 5.40 23.88
N VAL A 206 7.90 6.36 23.01
CA VAL A 206 6.70 6.29 22.14
C VAL A 206 6.76 5.07 21.23
N LEU A 207 7.92 4.77 20.66
CA LEU A 207 8.12 3.58 19.82
C LEU A 207 7.80 2.29 20.59
N GLU A 208 8.32 2.15 21.80
CA GLU A 208 8.10 0.98 22.66
C GLU A 208 6.61 0.82 23.00
N ILE A 209 5.93 1.89 23.38
CA ILE A 209 4.49 1.88 23.68
C ILE A 209 3.68 1.47 22.44
N LEU A 210 3.98 2.05 21.28
CA LEU A 210 3.27 1.73 20.04
C LEU A 210 3.56 0.30 19.57
N ASN A 211 4.81 -0.15 19.65
CA ASN A 211 5.17 -1.54 19.31
C ASN A 211 4.42 -2.54 20.19
N GLN A 212 4.34 -2.27 21.49
CA GLN A 212 3.58 -3.11 22.41
C GLN A 212 2.08 -3.08 22.10
N LYS A 213 1.52 -1.88 21.86
CA LYS A 213 0.08 -1.70 21.58
C LYS A 213 -0.36 -2.39 20.30
N PHE A 214 0.42 -2.28 19.24
CA PHE A 214 0.09 -2.81 17.91
C PHE A 214 0.70 -4.17 17.63
N ASP A 215 1.36 -4.78 18.62
CA ASP A 215 2.02 -6.08 18.51
C ASP A 215 2.99 -6.18 17.32
N VAL A 216 3.79 -5.13 17.13
CA VAL A 216 4.80 -5.00 16.06
C VAL A 216 6.19 -4.78 16.65
N ASP A 217 7.23 -5.03 15.88
CA ASP A 217 8.63 -4.80 16.25
C ASP A 217 9.33 -3.88 15.25
N TYR A 218 9.02 -2.58 15.32
CA TYR A 218 9.72 -1.56 14.56
C TYR A 218 10.96 -1.08 15.30
N GLY A 219 12.07 -0.93 14.59
CA GLY A 219 13.23 -0.21 15.08
C GLY A 219 13.03 1.31 15.03
N PHE A 220 13.81 2.07 15.84
CA PHE A 220 13.80 3.54 15.84
C PHE A 220 13.95 4.12 14.42
N GLN A 221 14.86 3.54 13.62
CA GLN A 221 15.11 3.96 12.25
C GLN A 221 13.87 3.83 11.35
N ASP A 222 13.06 2.78 11.53
CA ASP A 222 11.88 2.51 10.69
C ASP A 222 10.83 3.61 10.84
N VAL A 223 10.63 4.10 12.06
CA VAL A 223 9.59 5.08 12.37
C VAL A 223 10.09 6.52 12.15
N TRP A 224 11.32 6.83 12.63
CA TRP A 224 11.78 8.22 12.74
C TRP A 224 12.71 8.68 11.62
N THR A 225 13.17 7.79 10.75
CA THR A 225 14.06 8.17 9.64
C THR A 225 13.41 8.01 8.26
N THR A 226 14.13 8.48 7.24
CA THR A 226 13.68 8.44 5.84
C THR A 226 14.47 7.46 4.97
N LYS A 227 15.32 6.61 5.59
CA LYS A 227 16.24 5.72 4.86
C LYS A 227 15.91 4.24 5.03
N THR A 228 14.64 3.90 5.24
CA THR A 228 14.20 2.53 5.50
C THR A 228 13.22 2.03 4.45
N ALA A 229 13.04 0.71 4.37
CA ALA A 229 12.03 0.10 3.53
C ALA A 229 10.62 0.56 3.90
N CYS A 230 10.35 0.78 5.20
CA CYS A 230 9.08 1.28 5.70
C CYS A 230 8.75 2.68 5.16
N TYR A 231 9.74 3.60 5.23
CA TYR A 231 9.59 4.93 4.67
C TYR A 231 9.42 4.91 3.15
N ASN A 232 10.13 4.03 2.46
CA ASN A 232 9.99 3.91 1.02
C ASN A 232 8.57 3.47 0.65
N GLN A 233 7.96 2.51 1.34
CA GLN A 233 6.58 2.12 1.08
C GLN A 233 5.59 3.27 1.35
N TRP A 234 5.74 3.99 2.45
CA TRP A 234 4.97 5.22 2.71
C TRP A 234 5.05 6.20 1.53
N ARG A 235 6.28 6.50 1.09
CA ARG A 235 6.54 7.41 -0.03
C ARG A 235 5.91 6.94 -1.34
N TYR A 236 5.98 5.64 -1.63
CA TYR A 236 5.42 5.09 -2.87
C TYR A 236 3.90 5.19 -2.87
N PHE A 237 3.24 4.78 -1.80
CA PHE A 237 1.80 4.93 -1.66
C PHE A 237 1.37 6.39 -1.78
N MET A 238 2.03 7.29 -1.06
CA MET A 238 1.74 8.72 -1.12
C MET A 238 1.85 9.26 -2.55
N ASN A 239 2.94 8.93 -3.25
CA ASN A 239 3.15 9.38 -4.63
C ASN A 239 2.13 8.79 -5.60
N HIS A 240 1.77 7.52 -5.44
CA HIS A 240 0.79 6.89 -6.32
C HIS A 240 -0.62 7.45 -6.06
N LEU A 241 -1.01 7.59 -4.80
CA LEU A 241 -2.33 8.12 -4.44
C LEU A 241 -2.50 9.59 -4.84
N SER A 242 -1.41 10.36 -4.96
CA SER A 242 -1.48 11.73 -5.47
C SER A 242 -1.98 11.84 -6.91
N GLU A 243 -2.03 10.73 -7.66
CA GLU A 243 -2.61 10.70 -9.00
C GLU A 243 -4.15 10.79 -8.98
N PHE A 244 -4.79 10.49 -7.86
CA PHE A 244 -6.23 10.65 -7.66
C PHE A 244 -6.56 12.07 -7.19
N THR A 245 -6.21 13.08 -8.00
CA THR A 245 -6.29 14.51 -7.65
C THR A 245 -7.67 14.97 -7.20
N ASP A 246 -8.73 14.32 -7.67
CA ASP A 246 -10.11 14.64 -7.29
C ASP A 246 -10.52 14.04 -5.94
N ALA A 247 -9.68 13.20 -5.36
CA ALA A 247 -9.99 12.47 -4.13
C ALA A 247 -8.91 12.66 -3.06
N VAL A 248 -7.66 12.91 -3.46
CA VAL A 248 -6.50 12.87 -2.57
C VAL A 248 -5.64 14.13 -2.72
N GLU A 249 -5.25 14.69 -1.58
CA GLU A 249 -4.28 15.77 -1.48
C GLU A 249 -3.08 15.32 -0.63
N ILE A 250 -1.89 15.81 -0.95
CA ILE A 250 -0.70 15.58 -0.13
C ILE A 250 -0.40 16.86 0.64
N SER A 251 -0.19 16.74 1.95
CA SER A 251 0.20 17.88 2.79
C SER A 251 1.52 18.50 2.31
N LYS A 252 1.68 19.81 2.51
CA LYS A 252 2.88 20.57 2.05
C LYS A 252 4.19 20.01 2.58
N ASP A 253 4.19 19.50 3.79
CA ASP A 253 5.35 18.87 4.45
C ASP A 253 5.55 17.39 4.04
N LYS A 254 4.66 16.84 3.18
CA LYS A 254 4.63 15.43 2.77
C LYS A 254 4.52 14.44 3.94
N GLY A 255 4.01 14.91 5.07
CA GLY A 255 3.82 14.10 6.27
C GLY A 255 2.47 13.39 6.34
N SER A 256 1.50 13.80 5.49
CA SER A 256 0.15 13.27 5.52
C SER A 256 -0.47 13.20 4.12
N VAL A 257 -1.36 12.24 3.97
CA VAL A 257 -2.31 12.13 2.85
C VAL A 257 -3.67 12.57 3.35
N LEU A 258 -4.28 13.50 2.65
CA LEU A 258 -5.53 14.15 3.03
C LEU A 258 -6.64 13.81 2.05
N LEU A 259 -7.87 13.74 2.54
CA LEU A 259 -9.04 13.64 1.69
C LEU A 259 -9.32 15.01 1.07
N ALA A 260 -9.35 15.08 -0.26
CA ALA A 260 -9.72 16.30 -0.98
C ALA A 260 -11.19 16.69 -0.77
N SER A 261 -11.53 17.94 -1.06
CA SER A 261 -12.93 18.39 -1.06
C SER A 261 -13.74 17.57 -2.07
N GLY A 262 -14.85 16.97 -1.65
CA GLY A 262 -15.64 16.04 -2.48
C GLY A 262 -15.02 14.65 -2.65
N GLY A 263 -13.82 14.41 -2.18
CA GLY A 263 -13.06 13.17 -2.36
C GLY A 263 -13.76 11.91 -1.87
N ALA A 264 -14.60 12.02 -0.83
CA ALA A 264 -15.36 10.88 -0.33
C ALA A 264 -16.34 10.28 -1.35
N VAL A 265 -17.00 11.14 -2.15
CA VAL A 265 -17.89 10.72 -3.24
C VAL A 265 -17.07 10.09 -4.35
N ASN A 266 -15.99 10.76 -4.78
CA ASN A 266 -15.12 10.28 -5.84
C ASN A 266 -14.49 8.91 -5.50
N ILE A 267 -14.06 8.71 -4.25
CA ILE A 267 -13.58 7.39 -3.79
C ILE A 267 -14.69 6.34 -3.88
N SER A 268 -15.90 6.66 -3.44
CA SER A 268 -17.03 5.73 -3.49
C SER A 268 -17.34 5.30 -4.93
N ASP A 269 -17.36 6.25 -5.86
CA ASP A 269 -17.60 5.98 -7.29
C ASP A 269 -16.48 5.13 -7.90
N MET A 270 -15.22 5.45 -7.63
CA MET A 270 -14.08 4.66 -8.09
C MET A 270 -14.12 3.21 -7.59
N LEU A 271 -14.42 3.03 -6.30
CA LEU A 271 -14.50 1.70 -5.69
C LEU A 271 -15.69 0.90 -6.22
N SER A 272 -16.83 1.56 -6.49
CA SER A 272 -18.03 0.90 -7.05
C SER A 272 -17.80 0.42 -8.47
N ASN A 273 -17.10 1.19 -9.29
CA ASN A 273 -16.77 0.82 -10.67
C ASN A 273 -15.80 -0.38 -10.78
N THR A 274 -15.16 -0.75 -9.67
CA THR A 274 -14.21 -1.87 -9.60
C THR A 274 -14.64 -2.97 -8.62
N LYS A 275 -15.92 -3.06 -8.28
CA LYS A 275 -16.46 -3.90 -7.20
C LYS A 275 -16.20 -5.40 -7.38
N ASN A 276 -16.30 -5.90 -8.61
CA ASN A 276 -16.19 -7.34 -8.90
C ASN A 276 -14.78 -7.93 -8.67
N ILE A 277 -13.80 -7.10 -8.34
CA ILE A 277 -12.42 -7.51 -8.10
C ILE A 277 -12.25 -8.18 -6.73
N GLU A 278 -13.08 -7.83 -5.75
CA GLU A 278 -13.01 -8.38 -4.39
C GLU A 278 -13.61 -9.81 -4.30
N ASP A 279 -14.27 -10.27 -5.37
CA ASP A 279 -14.94 -11.56 -5.41
C ASP A 279 -14.06 -12.70 -5.96
N TYR A 280 -12.78 -12.46 -6.26
CA TYR A 280 -11.88 -13.50 -6.75
C TYR A 280 -11.65 -14.59 -5.72
N THR A 281 -11.77 -15.83 -6.15
CA THR A 281 -11.56 -17.02 -5.31
C THR A 281 -10.19 -17.66 -5.53
N THR A 282 -9.57 -17.43 -6.69
CA THR A 282 -8.27 -18.01 -7.05
C THR A 282 -7.30 -16.96 -7.59
N PHE A 283 -5.99 -17.25 -7.41
CA PHE A 283 -4.93 -16.41 -7.96
C PHE A 283 -5.00 -16.34 -9.49
N GLU A 284 -5.31 -17.45 -10.17
CA GLU A 284 -5.41 -17.53 -11.61
C GLU A 284 -6.55 -16.66 -12.16
N GLU A 285 -7.70 -16.69 -11.49
CA GLU A 285 -8.84 -15.84 -11.84
C GLU A 285 -8.49 -14.37 -11.70
N MET A 286 -7.96 -13.98 -10.55
CA MET A 286 -7.49 -12.61 -10.32
C MET A 286 -6.47 -12.20 -11.37
N ARG A 287 -5.45 -13.01 -11.61
CA ARG A 287 -4.38 -12.71 -12.56
C ARG A 287 -4.89 -12.59 -13.99
N SER A 288 -5.83 -13.42 -14.39
CA SER A 288 -6.48 -13.37 -15.71
C SER A 288 -7.20 -12.04 -15.94
N ASN A 289 -7.98 -11.59 -14.95
CA ASN A 289 -8.72 -10.34 -15.05
C ASN A 289 -7.82 -9.11 -14.92
N TYR A 290 -6.76 -9.20 -14.11
CA TYR A 290 -5.80 -8.11 -13.91
C TYR A 290 -5.05 -7.69 -15.18
N LYS A 291 -4.90 -8.58 -16.16
CA LYS A 291 -4.21 -8.36 -17.44
C LYS A 291 -5.10 -7.76 -18.54
N LYS A 292 -6.41 -7.67 -18.32
CA LYS A 292 -7.40 -7.16 -19.28
C LYS A 292 -7.73 -5.69 -19.01
N ILE A 293 -8.06 -4.98 -20.10
CA ILE A 293 -8.52 -3.59 -20.07
C ILE A 293 -9.95 -3.51 -19.58
#